data_e5dfa81799e17564d2fe96d8beddb734
#
_entry.id   e5dfa81799e17564d2fe96d8beddb734
#
_cell.length_a   1.000
_cell.length_b   1.000
_cell.length_c   1.000
_cell.angle_alpha   90.00
_cell.angle_beta   90.00
_cell.angle_gamma   90.00
#
_symmetry.space_group_name_H-M   'P 1'
#
loop_
_entity.id
_entity.type
_entity.pdbx_description
1 polymer ?
#
loop_
_entity_poly.entity_id
_entity_poly.type
_entity_poly.pdbx_seq_one_letter_code
_entity_poly.pdbx_strand_id
1 'polypeptide(L)'
;MNQEHPNISILKKFNPADPATAAEILAEDFVWHYYNPELPELEGDYFGLSGLTNFFTRLGGRTDGSFKVTPLSTVPMGDEIVITRVRDAMNLEGQQMEIDAIVIWCFIDGKIKEAWDIPVIPTAKVQES
;
A
#
# COMPACT_ATOMS: atom_id res chain seq x y z
N MET A 1 9.62 0.97 -28.29
CA MET A 1 10.03 1.43 -26.98
C MET A 1 8.83 1.67 -26.09
N ASN A 2 8.83 1.02 -24.95
CA ASN A 2 7.71 1.14 -24.05
C ASN A 2 7.86 2.37 -23.17
N GLN A 3 6.88 3.24 -23.26
CA GLN A 3 6.84 4.39 -22.38
C GLN A 3 5.98 4.04 -21.19
N GLU A 4 6.56 4.23 -20.04
CA GLU A 4 5.84 3.99 -18.80
C GLU A 4 4.78 5.07 -18.61
N HIS A 5 3.60 4.67 -18.13
CA HIS A 5 2.54 5.62 -17.83
C HIS A 5 3.06 6.64 -16.79
N PRO A 6 2.75 7.94 -16.96
CA PRO A 6 3.27 8.96 -16.04
C PRO A 6 2.97 8.68 -14.57
N ASN A 7 1.80 8.15 -14.28
CA ASN A 7 1.42 7.86 -12.88
C ASN A 7 2.25 6.72 -12.30
N ILE A 8 2.66 5.77 -13.12
CA ILE A 8 3.54 4.69 -12.67
C ILE A 8 4.91 5.27 -12.34
N SER A 9 5.41 6.19 -13.17
CA SER A 9 6.69 6.84 -12.91
C SER A 9 6.66 7.62 -11.59
N ILE A 10 5.54 8.29 -11.32
CA ILE A 10 5.37 9.02 -10.06
C ILE A 10 5.38 8.04 -8.89
N LEU A 11 4.62 6.96 -9.01
CA LEU A 11 4.49 5.98 -7.93
C LEU A 11 5.82 5.32 -7.59
N LYS A 12 6.71 5.14 -8.55
CA LYS A 12 8.02 4.56 -8.32
C LYS A 12 8.89 5.38 -7.38
N LYS A 13 8.56 6.63 -7.16
CA LYS A 13 9.29 7.48 -6.22
C LYS A 13 8.97 7.16 -4.78
N PHE A 14 7.90 6.40 -4.54
CA PHE A 14 7.50 6.04 -3.18
C PHE A 14 8.23 4.79 -2.73
N ASN A 15 8.84 4.88 -1.55
CA ASN A 15 9.48 3.73 -0.90
C ASN A 15 8.76 3.48 0.42
N PRO A 16 8.03 2.36 0.55
CA PRO A 16 7.32 2.07 1.81
C PRO A 16 8.24 1.99 3.03
N ALA A 17 9.52 1.64 2.84
CA ALA A 17 10.47 1.59 3.93
C ALA A 17 10.87 2.98 4.42
N ASP A 18 10.61 4.01 3.60
CA ASP A 18 10.89 5.40 3.94
C ASP A 18 9.71 6.26 3.46
N PRO A 19 8.65 6.36 4.26
CA PRO A 19 7.44 7.07 3.82
C PRO A 19 7.67 8.53 3.45
N ALA A 20 8.75 9.15 3.95
CA ALA A 20 9.05 10.54 3.60
C ALA A 20 9.29 10.70 2.10
N THR A 21 9.61 9.63 1.38
CA THR A 21 9.79 9.70 -0.08
C THR A 21 8.49 10.06 -0.80
N ALA A 22 7.36 9.95 -0.12
CA ALA A 22 6.06 10.29 -0.70
C ALA A 22 5.74 11.78 -0.64
N ALA A 23 6.57 12.58 0.04
CA ALA A 23 6.24 13.98 0.31
C ALA A 23 5.93 14.77 -0.96
N GLU A 24 6.65 14.51 -2.05
CA GLU A 24 6.49 15.28 -3.29
C GLU A 24 5.35 14.77 -4.16
N ILE A 25 4.88 13.55 -3.91
CA ILE A 25 3.91 12.91 -4.79
C ILE A 25 2.51 12.84 -4.21
N LEU A 26 2.33 13.20 -2.94
CA LEU A 26 1.01 13.19 -2.31
C LEU A 26 0.34 14.55 -2.40
N ALA A 27 -0.97 14.56 -2.66
CA ALA A 27 -1.77 15.77 -2.50
C ALA A 27 -1.85 16.12 -1.01
N GLU A 28 -2.07 17.41 -0.71
CA GLU A 28 -2.17 17.87 0.67
C GLU A 28 -3.27 17.14 1.45
N ASP A 29 -4.36 16.86 0.77
CA ASP A 29 -5.52 16.20 1.38
C ASP A 29 -5.56 14.71 1.08
N PHE A 30 -4.39 14.11 0.86
CA PHE A 30 -4.26 12.68 0.61
C PHE A 30 -4.89 11.87 1.74
N VAL A 31 -5.56 10.77 1.38
CA VAL A 31 -6.10 9.81 2.34
C VAL A 31 -5.66 8.42 1.97
N TRP A 32 -5.14 7.70 2.95
CA TRP A 32 -4.77 6.29 2.85
C TRP A 32 -5.81 5.48 3.59
N HIS A 33 -6.49 4.58 2.88
CA HIS A 33 -7.50 3.71 3.48
C HIS A 33 -6.92 2.31 3.63
N TYR A 34 -6.91 1.79 4.85
CA TYR A 34 -6.37 0.47 5.11
C TYR A 34 -7.44 -0.45 5.63
N TYR A 35 -7.57 -1.60 5.00
CA TYR A 35 -8.46 -2.65 5.45
C TYR A 35 -7.68 -3.95 5.53
N ASN A 36 -7.63 -4.58 6.72
CA ASN A 36 -6.97 -5.86 6.88
C ASN A 36 -7.52 -6.54 8.13
N PRO A 37 -8.36 -7.58 7.97
CA PRO A 37 -8.94 -8.25 9.13
C PRO A 37 -7.92 -8.98 10.01
N GLU A 38 -6.71 -9.24 9.49
CA GLU A 38 -5.63 -9.82 10.31
C GLU A 38 -4.96 -8.78 11.20
N LEU A 39 -5.16 -7.50 10.90
CA LEU A 39 -4.58 -6.39 11.66
C LEU A 39 -5.67 -5.34 11.92
N PRO A 40 -6.75 -5.74 12.62
CA PRO A 40 -7.90 -4.84 12.77
C PRO A 40 -7.56 -3.54 13.51
N GLU A 41 -6.54 -3.56 14.36
CA GLU A 41 -6.14 -2.35 15.08
C GLU A 41 -5.52 -1.29 14.17
N LEU A 42 -5.11 -1.68 12.96
CA LEU A 42 -4.53 -0.75 12.00
C LEU A 42 -5.54 -0.26 10.97
N GLU A 43 -6.73 -0.87 10.91
CA GLU A 43 -7.73 -0.46 9.94
C GLU A 43 -8.18 0.97 10.17
N GLY A 44 -8.46 1.69 9.07
CA GLY A 44 -8.97 3.04 9.16
C GLY A 44 -8.42 3.92 8.06
N ASP A 45 -8.65 5.22 8.24
CA ASP A 45 -8.23 6.24 7.29
C ASP A 45 -7.09 7.04 7.90
N TYR A 46 -6.05 7.27 7.09
CA TYR A 46 -4.88 8.01 7.51
C TYR A 46 -4.70 9.20 6.57
N PHE A 47 -4.54 10.39 7.13
CA PHE A 47 -4.63 11.63 6.38
C PHE A 47 -3.27 12.28 6.18
N GLY A 48 -2.97 12.62 4.92
CA GLY A 48 -1.75 13.33 4.56
C GLY A 48 -0.49 12.50 4.73
N LEU A 49 0.64 13.15 4.55
CA LEU A 49 1.93 12.48 4.72
C LEU A 49 2.14 12.03 6.16
N SER A 50 1.74 12.84 7.13
CA SER A 50 1.90 12.47 8.53
C SER A 50 1.05 11.26 8.89
N GLY A 51 -0.15 11.15 8.31
CA GLY A 51 -1.00 9.98 8.51
C GLY A 51 -0.39 8.73 7.90
N LEU A 52 0.13 8.85 6.69
CA LEU A 52 0.78 7.72 6.03
C LEU A 52 2.02 7.27 6.82
N THR A 53 2.81 8.23 7.29
CA THR A 53 3.99 7.93 8.11
C THR A 53 3.58 7.23 9.40
N ASN A 54 2.52 7.70 10.04
CA ASN A 54 2.00 7.08 11.24
C ASN A 54 1.55 5.64 10.98
N PHE A 55 0.88 5.41 9.85
CA PHE A 55 0.47 4.06 9.48
C PHE A 55 1.66 3.10 9.40
N PHE A 56 2.70 3.50 8.67
CA PHE A 56 3.87 2.63 8.52
C PHE A 56 4.65 2.49 9.81
N THR A 57 4.67 3.51 10.67
CA THR A 57 5.29 3.41 11.98
C THR A 57 4.56 2.37 12.85
N ARG A 58 3.23 2.41 12.84
CA ARG A 58 2.42 1.45 13.61
C ARG A 58 2.58 0.04 13.05
N LEU A 59 2.59 -0.09 11.72
CA LEU A 59 2.78 -1.37 11.08
C LEU A 59 4.17 -1.94 11.41
N GLY A 60 5.19 -1.09 11.36
CA GLY A 60 6.54 -1.50 11.74
C GLY A 60 6.63 -1.99 13.17
N GLY A 61 5.97 -1.28 14.09
CA GLY A 61 5.93 -1.70 15.49
C GLY A 61 5.20 -3.02 15.68
N ARG A 62 4.09 -3.20 14.95
CA ARG A 62 3.28 -4.41 15.07
C ARG A 62 4.00 -5.64 14.52
N THR A 63 4.90 -5.44 13.57
CA THR A 63 5.63 -6.52 12.90
C THR A 63 7.09 -6.61 13.33
N ASP A 64 7.49 -5.85 14.35
CA ASP A 64 8.87 -5.80 14.84
C ASP A 64 9.87 -5.44 13.75
N GLY A 65 9.47 -4.55 12.85
CA GLY A 65 10.34 -4.09 11.77
C GLY A 65 10.53 -5.10 10.65
N SER A 66 9.80 -6.21 10.66
CA SER A 66 9.96 -7.27 9.66
C SER A 66 9.15 -7.04 8.40
N PHE A 67 8.29 -6.03 8.37
CA PHE A 67 7.41 -5.78 7.25
C PHE A 67 8.19 -5.48 5.97
N LYS A 68 7.82 -6.15 4.89
CA LYS A 68 8.48 -5.99 3.60
C LYS A 68 7.45 -6.08 2.48
N VAL A 69 7.53 -5.16 1.54
CA VAL A 69 6.62 -5.11 0.39
C VAL A 69 7.39 -5.50 -0.86
N THR A 70 6.86 -6.47 -1.60
CA THR A 70 7.44 -6.87 -2.88
C THR A 70 6.40 -6.59 -3.97
N PRO A 71 6.67 -5.67 -4.90
CA PRO A 71 5.75 -5.41 -6.01
C PRO A 71 5.71 -6.60 -6.95
N LEU A 72 4.51 -6.99 -7.36
CA LEU A 72 4.30 -8.10 -8.30
C LEU A 72 3.88 -7.61 -9.67
N SER A 73 3.00 -6.60 -9.72
CA SER A 73 2.57 -6.02 -10.99
C SER A 73 2.00 -4.64 -10.75
N THR A 74 2.03 -3.82 -11.79
CA THR A 74 1.50 -2.45 -11.74
C THR A 74 0.77 -2.19 -13.04
N VAL A 75 -0.52 -1.83 -12.94
CA VAL A 75 -1.37 -1.65 -14.11
C VAL A 75 -2.06 -0.30 -14.04
N PRO A 76 -1.89 0.56 -15.06
CA PRO A 76 -2.66 1.80 -15.13
C PRO A 76 -4.05 1.53 -15.67
N MET A 77 -5.03 2.27 -15.16
CA MET A 77 -6.40 2.21 -15.66
C MET A 77 -6.86 3.62 -15.95
N GLY A 78 -6.81 4.00 -17.24
CA GLY A 78 -7.07 5.37 -17.63
C GLY A 78 -5.97 6.29 -17.15
N ASP A 79 -6.30 7.56 -16.95
CA ASP A 79 -5.33 8.58 -16.60
C ASP A 79 -5.26 8.87 -15.11
N GLU A 80 -6.14 8.27 -14.32
CA GLU A 80 -6.28 8.64 -12.93
C GLU A 80 -6.02 7.51 -11.94
N ILE A 81 -6.02 6.26 -12.39
CA ILE A 81 -5.91 5.13 -11.47
C ILE A 81 -4.75 4.23 -11.86
N VAL A 82 -3.99 3.82 -10.83
CA VAL A 82 -2.99 2.75 -10.98
C VAL A 82 -3.30 1.71 -9.93
N ILE A 83 -3.25 0.44 -10.34
CA ILE A 83 -3.44 -0.67 -9.41
C ILE A 83 -2.12 -1.40 -9.29
N THR A 84 -1.60 -1.51 -8.06
CA THR A 84 -0.42 -2.31 -7.77
C THR A 84 -0.85 -3.57 -7.05
N ARG A 85 -0.26 -4.67 -7.48
CA ARG A 85 -0.38 -5.92 -6.76
C ARG A 85 0.94 -6.16 -6.05
N VAL A 86 0.89 -6.40 -4.75
CA VAL A 86 2.09 -6.54 -3.93
C VAL A 86 1.97 -7.78 -3.05
N ARG A 87 3.12 -8.28 -2.61
CA ARG A 87 3.19 -9.31 -1.58
C ARG A 87 3.81 -8.70 -0.36
N ASP A 88 3.08 -8.76 0.74
CA ASP A 88 3.53 -8.27 2.04
C ASP A 88 4.02 -9.45 2.87
N ALA A 89 5.26 -9.37 3.32
CA ALA A 89 5.84 -10.39 4.20
C ALA A 89 6.12 -9.76 5.55
N MET A 90 5.84 -10.49 6.62
CA MET A 90 6.00 -9.95 7.96
C MET A 90 5.99 -11.06 9.00
N ASN A 91 6.54 -10.75 10.18
CA ASN A 91 6.37 -11.60 11.36
C ASN A 91 5.34 -10.99 12.28
N LEU A 92 4.32 -11.77 12.60
CA LEU A 92 3.30 -11.38 13.55
C LEU A 92 3.31 -12.38 14.71
N GLU A 93 3.62 -11.89 15.90
CA GLU A 93 3.60 -12.72 17.12
C GLU A 93 4.43 -13.99 16.95
N GLY A 94 5.61 -13.83 16.33
CA GLY A 94 6.53 -14.95 16.13
C GLY A 94 6.21 -15.82 14.93
N GLN A 95 5.16 -15.52 14.20
CA GLN A 95 4.76 -16.30 13.05
C GLN A 95 5.00 -15.53 11.76
N GLN A 96 5.68 -16.17 10.83
CA GLN A 96 5.95 -15.56 9.54
C GLN A 96 4.73 -15.68 8.64
N MET A 97 4.34 -14.56 8.02
CA MET A 97 3.16 -14.49 7.17
C MET A 97 3.51 -13.81 5.86
N GLU A 98 2.82 -14.24 4.80
CA GLU A 98 2.83 -13.56 3.51
C GLU A 98 1.40 -13.36 3.06
N ILE A 99 1.09 -12.13 2.66
CA ILE A 99 -0.25 -11.78 2.23
C ILE A 99 -0.12 -10.97 0.95
N ASP A 100 -0.83 -11.40 -0.09
CA ASP A 100 -0.94 -10.59 -1.31
C ASP A 100 -1.95 -9.48 -1.04
N ALA A 101 -1.65 -8.30 -1.57
CA ALA A 101 -2.54 -7.16 -1.42
C ALA A 101 -2.63 -6.40 -2.73
N ILE A 102 -3.72 -5.65 -2.87
CA ILE A 102 -3.93 -4.75 -3.99
C ILE A 102 -3.99 -3.35 -3.42
N VAL A 103 -3.20 -2.45 -4.01
CA VAL A 103 -3.28 -1.04 -3.65
C VAL A 103 -3.82 -0.29 -4.87
N ILE A 104 -4.91 0.43 -4.66
CA ILE A 104 -5.52 1.25 -5.70
C ILE A 104 -5.11 2.68 -5.43
N TRP A 105 -4.45 3.30 -6.40
CA TRP A 105 -3.94 4.67 -6.28
C TRP A 105 -4.71 5.57 -7.21
N CYS A 106 -5.26 6.67 -6.68
CA CYS A 106 -5.98 7.65 -7.46
C CYS A 106 -5.14 8.92 -7.60
N PHE A 107 -4.91 9.36 -8.84
CA PHE A 107 -4.06 10.50 -9.16
C PHE A 107 -4.91 11.66 -9.68
N ILE A 108 -4.62 12.85 -9.19
CA ILE A 108 -5.22 14.08 -9.70
C ILE A 108 -4.12 15.12 -9.83
N ASP A 109 -3.99 15.70 -11.03
CA ASP A 109 -3.00 16.73 -11.33
C ASP A 109 -1.57 16.31 -10.95
N GLY A 110 -1.22 15.05 -11.23
CA GLY A 110 0.12 14.55 -10.99
C GLY A 110 0.43 14.23 -9.54
N LYS A 111 -0.58 14.23 -8.68
CA LYS A 111 -0.41 13.89 -7.27
C LYS A 111 -1.34 12.76 -6.88
N ILE A 112 -0.93 11.97 -5.89
CA ILE A 112 -1.77 10.91 -5.37
C ILE A 112 -2.76 11.53 -4.39
N LYS A 113 -4.03 11.44 -4.73
CA LYS A 113 -5.11 12.03 -3.96
C LYS A 113 -5.62 11.07 -2.89
N GLU A 114 -5.68 9.78 -3.24
CA GLU A 114 -6.31 8.79 -2.39
C GLU A 114 -5.76 7.41 -2.73
N ALA A 115 -5.69 6.54 -1.75
CA ALA A 115 -5.26 5.17 -1.99
C ALA A 115 -6.00 4.21 -1.07
N TRP A 116 -6.25 3.01 -1.57
CA TRP A 116 -6.89 1.93 -0.82
C TRP A 116 -5.97 0.72 -0.83
N ASP A 117 -5.65 0.23 0.37
CA ASP A 117 -4.81 -0.97 0.54
C ASP A 117 -5.72 -2.10 1.01
N ILE A 118 -5.89 -3.10 0.16
CA ILE A 118 -6.86 -4.17 0.39
C ILE A 118 -6.15 -5.52 0.27
N PRO A 119 -6.14 -6.33 1.33
CA PRO A 119 -5.53 -7.66 1.25
C PRO A 119 -6.37 -8.59 0.40
N VAL A 120 -5.68 -9.45 -0.34
CA VAL A 120 -6.33 -10.51 -1.10
C VAL A 120 -6.41 -11.73 -0.18
N ILE A 121 -7.56 -11.90 0.46
CA ILE A 121 -7.75 -13.01 1.40
C ILE A 121 -7.98 -14.29 0.61
N PRO A 122 -7.11 -15.30 0.77
CA PRO A 122 -7.25 -16.53 0.00
C PRO A 122 -8.55 -17.25 0.33
N THR A 123 -9.41 -17.40 -0.65
CA THR A 123 -10.62 -18.17 -0.48
C THR A 123 -10.31 -19.65 -0.30
N ALA A 124 -9.13 -20.09 -0.72
CA ALA A 124 -8.69 -21.46 -0.55
C ALA A 124 -8.70 -21.91 0.91
N LYS A 125 -8.49 -20.99 1.85
CA LYS A 125 -8.55 -21.32 3.27
C LYS A 125 -9.91 -21.89 3.67
N VAL A 126 -10.96 -21.36 3.07
CA VAL A 126 -12.32 -21.82 3.38
C VAL A 126 -12.60 -23.15 2.74
N GLN A 127 -12.04 -23.37 1.56
CA GLN A 127 -12.33 -24.58 0.80
C GLN A 127 -11.60 -25.82 1.31
N GLU A 128 -10.52 -25.62 2.02
CA GLU A 128 -9.74 -26.72 2.55
C GLU A 128 -10.30 -27.32 3.83
N SER A 129 -11.23 -26.64 4.42
CA SER A 129 -11.79 -27.10 5.69
C SER A 129 -12.74 -28.29 5.54
#